data_ff15071740537d51faf96b6be33e3278
#
_entry.id   ff15071740537d51faf96b6be33e3278
#
_cell.length_a   1.000
_cell.length_b   1.000
_cell.length_c   1.000
_cell.angle_alpha   90.00
_cell.angle_beta   90.00
_cell.angle_gamma   90.00
#
_symmetry.space_group_name_H-M   'P 1'
#
loop_
_entity.id
_entity.type
_entity.pdbx_description
1 polymer ?
#
loop_
_entity_poly.entity_id
_entity_poly.type
_entity_poly.pdbx_seq_one_letter_code
_entity_poly.pdbx_strand_id
1 'polypeptide(L)'
;SGKPVFERTENKINYSWTKGTGIKGLGKENYSVRWTGVIRPDITGEYEFSVGGDDGYRLFIDNELVADQWEIGSFRNSSVKKRLEAGKEYDIRFEYFQEGGGAAVALIWEYKGEKRDPFVERLDRADMVIACFGHSSDTEGEGADRTFALPDADAKMITRALKCKRPVVGVVNAGGNVEMQAWEPGLKGLL
;
A
#
# COMPACT_ATOMS: atom_id res chain seq x y z
N SER A 1 -33.02 -0.11 -15.63
CA SER A 1 -32.54 -0.91 -14.51
C SER A 1 -33.68 -1.11 -13.52
N GLY A 2 -33.91 -2.38 -13.12
CA GLY A 2 -34.93 -2.74 -12.13
C GLY A 2 -34.48 -2.37 -10.72
N LYS A 3 -35.36 -2.57 -9.73
CA LYS A 3 -34.99 -2.50 -8.31
C LYS A 3 -34.02 -3.64 -8.01
N PRO A 4 -33.01 -3.45 -7.13
CA PRO A 4 -32.14 -4.54 -6.69
C PRO A 4 -32.96 -5.62 -5.97
N VAL A 5 -32.62 -6.87 -6.24
CA VAL A 5 -33.22 -8.04 -5.59
C VAL A 5 -32.61 -8.23 -4.20
N PHE A 6 -31.36 -7.77 -4.03
CA PHE A 6 -30.61 -7.92 -2.80
C PHE A 6 -29.57 -6.80 -2.69
N GLU A 7 -29.36 -6.31 -1.47
CA GLU A 7 -28.32 -5.32 -1.13
C GLU A 7 -27.58 -5.72 0.13
N ARG A 8 -26.27 -5.49 0.14
CA ARG A 8 -25.43 -5.68 1.33
C ARG A 8 -24.15 -4.82 1.22
N THR A 9 -23.51 -4.61 2.36
CA THR A 9 -22.17 -4.00 2.43
C THR A 9 -21.09 -5.08 2.36
N GLU A 10 -20.01 -4.82 1.63
CA GLU A 10 -18.89 -5.75 1.44
C GLU A 10 -17.56 -5.03 1.65
N ASN A 11 -16.60 -5.74 2.24
CA ASN A 11 -15.25 -5.21 2.51
C ASN A 11 -14.28 -5.43 1.35
N LYS A 12 -14.64 -6.28 0.40
CA LYS A 12 -13.81 -6.61 -0.77
C LYS A 12 -14.68 -7.08 -1.92
N ILE A 13 -14.20 -6.91 -3.14
CA ILE A 13 -14.77 -7.47 -4.34
C ILE A 13 -13.78 -8.48 -4.91
N ASN A 14 -14.01 -9.76 -4.61
CA ASN A 14 -13.22 -10.89 -5.12
C ASN A 14 -14.05 -12.15 -4.94
N TYR A 15 -14.77 -12.54 -5.97
CA TYR A 15 -15.75 -13.62 -5.94
C TYR A 15 -15.53 -14.61 -7.06
N SER A 16 -15.80 -15.88 -6.75
CA SER A 16 -16.01 -16.95 -7.71
C SER A 16 -17.38 -17.58 -7.43
N TRP A 17 -18.31 -17.39 -8.33
CA TRP A 17 -19.70 -17.82 -8.20
C TRP A 17 -20.09 -18.96 -9.16
N THR A 18 -19.12 -19.69 -9.65
CA THR A 18 -19.33 -20.82 -10.57
C THR A 18 -20.35 -21.85 -10.06
N LYS A 19 -20.47 -21.96 -8.71
CA LYS A 19 -21.51 -22.80 -8.07
C LYS A 19 -22.81 -22.03 -7.73
N GLY A 20 -22.90 -20.78 -8.17
CA GLY A 20 -23.97 -19.84 -7.87
C GLY A 20 -23.61 -18.89 -6.73
N THR A 21 -24.32 -17.75 -6.68
CA THR A 21 -24.03 -16.67 -5.71
C THR A 21 -24.39 -17.01 -4.26
N GLY A 22 -25.21 -18.04 -4.03
CA GLY A 22 -25.78 -18.34 -2.71
C GLY A 22 -26.89 -17.36 -2.28
N ILE A 23 -27.23 -16.39 -3.10
CA ILE A 23 -28.26 -15.37 -2.80
C ILE A 23 -29.63 -15.91 -3.22
N LYS A 24 -30.57 -15.96 -2.26
CA LYS A 24 -31.94 -16.40 -2.52
C LYS A 24 -32.62 -15.48 -3.55
N GLY A 25 -33.13 -16.07 -4.61
CA GLY A 25 -33.82 -15.35 -5.70
C GLY A 25 -32.88 -14.87 -6.82
N LEU A 26 -31.57 -15.09 -6.70
CA LEU A 26 -30.60 -14.84 -7.77
C LEU A 26 -30.15 -16.18 -8.35
N GLY A 27 -30.34 -16.36 -9.65
CA GLY A 27 -29.90 -17.57 -10.38
C GLY A 27 -28.38 -17.68 -10.47
N LYS A 28 -27.92 -18.74 -11.14
CA LYS A 28 -26.50 -18.89 -11.48
C LYS A 28 -26.10 -18.03 -12.69
N GLU A 29 -27.05 -17.69 -13.52
CA GLU A 29 -26.89 -17.05 -14.82
C GLU A 29 -27.88 -15.90 -14.97
N ASN A 30 -27.67 -15.02 -15.93
CA ASN A 30 -28.55 -13.92 -16.29
C ASN A 30 -28.79 -12.94 -15.12
N TYR A 31 -27.71 -12.50 -14.47
CA TYR A 31 -27.78 -11.49 -13.41
C TYR A 31 -26.72 -10.40 -13.58
N SER A 32 -26.90 -9.32 -12.88
CA SER A 32 -25.91 -8.27 -12.78
C SER A 32 -25.73 -7.82 -11.34
N VAL A 33 -24.55 -7.31 -11.03
CA VAL A 33 -24.18 -6.77 -9.73
C VAL A 33 -23.59 -5.38 -9.90
N ARG A 34 -23.92 -4.48 -9.00
CA ARG A 34 -23.32 -3.15 -8.92
C ARG A 34 -22.82 -2.91 -7.51
N TRP A 35 -21.56 -2.57 -7.41
CA TRP A 35 -20.95 -2.04 -6.19
C TRP A 35 -20.81 -0.53 -6.32
N THR A 36 -21.15 0.17 -5.25
CA THR A 36 -20.92 1.62 -5.11
C THR A 36 -20.29 1.87 -3.76
N GLY A 37 -19.38 2.82 -3.73
CA GLY A 37 -18.68 3.17 -2.50
C GLY A 37 -17.69 4.30 -2.74
N VAL A 38 -16.88 4.57 -1.73
CA VAL A 38 -15.86 5.61 -1.76
C VAL A 38 -14.51 4.97 -1.42
N ILE A 39 -13.50 5.34 -2.18
CA ILE A 39 -12.10 5.07 -1.82
C ILE A 39 -11.43 6.35 -1.35
N ARG A 40 -10.57 6.24 -0.35
CA ARG A 40 -9.79 7.35 0.21
C ARG A 40 -8.33 6.90 0.36
N PRO A 41 -7.43 7.32 -0.54
CA PRO A 41 -6.04 6.94 -0.46
C PRO A 41 -5.33 7.63 0.70
N ASP A 42 -4.38 6.93 1.32
CA ASP A 42 -3.54 7.47 2.38
C ASP A 42 -2.31 8.23 1.83
N ILE A 43 -1.94 7.98 0.58
CA ILE A 43 -0.74 8.53 -0.06
C ILE A 43 -1.14 9.17 -1.39
N THR A 44 -0.66 10.39 -1.66
CA THR A 44 -0.80 11.00 -2.98
C THR A 44 0.15 10.35 -3.97
N GLY A 45 -0.38 9.84 -5.08
CA GLY A 45 0.44 9.25 -6.14
C GLY A 45 -0.33 8.36 -7.11
N GLU A 46 0.39 7.57 -7.89
CA GLU A 46 -0.19 6.66 -8.87
C GLU A 46 -0.72 5.41 -8.18
N TYR A 47 -1.96 5.08 -8.47
CA TYR A 47 -2.62 3.83 -8.07
C TYR A 47 -2.96 3.02 -9.31
N GLU A 48 -2.79 1.73 -9.22
CA GLU A 48 -3.23 0.78 -10.23
C GLU A 48 -4.50 0.07 -9.75
N PHE A 49 -5.52 0.07 -10.60
CA PHE A 49 -6.75 -0.66 -10.43
C PHE A 49 -6.71 -1.90 -11.31
N SER A 50 -6.64 -3.06 -10.70
CA SER A 50 -6.75 -4.35 -11.39
C SER A 50 -8.19 -4.82 -11.31
N VAL A 51 -8.83 -4.94 -12.46
CA VAL A 51 -10.25 -5.26 -12.62
C VAL A 51 -10.37 -6.53 -13.42
N GLY A 52 -11.15 -7.49 -12.96
CA GLY A 52 -11.38 -8.72 -13.71
C GLY A 52 -12.80 -9.23 -13.57
N GLY A 53 -13.27 -9.92 -14.61
CA GLY A 53 -14.59 -10.53 -14.63
C GLY A 53 -14.76 -11.58 -15.71
N ASP A 54 -15.69 -12.48 -15.46
CA ASP A 54 -16.28 -13.47 -16.30
C ASP A 54 -17.80 -13.45 -15.99
N ASP A 55 -18.67 -12.88 -16.80
CA ASP A 55 -18.49 -12.31 -18.13
C ASP A 55 -17.96 -10.86 -18.14
N GLY A 56 -18.85 -9.89 -18.19
CA GLY A 56 -18.53 -8.50 -18.48
C GLY A 56 -18.49 -7.61 -17.25
N TYR A 57 -17.66 -6.55 -17.32
CA TYR A 57 -17.49 -5.58 -16.25
C TYR A 57 -17.23 -4.16 -16.74
N ARG A 58 -17.54 -3.17 -15.87
CA ARG A 58 -17.19 -1.75 -16.02
C ARG A 58 -16.77 -1.15 -14.70
N LEU A 59 -15.71 -0.36 -14.72
CA LEU A 59 -15.28 0.42 -13.57
C LEU A 59 -15.37 1.91 -13.86
N PHE A 60 -16.00 2.64 -12.94
CA PHE A 60 -16.07 4.11 -12.95
C PHE A 60 -15.43 4.65 -11.68
N ILE A 61 -14.66 5.71 -11.83
CA ILE A 61 -14.09 6.50 -10.73
C ILE A 61 -14.50 7.96 -10.94
N ASP A 62 -15.19 8.57 -9.98
CA ASP A 62 -15.79 9.91 -10.11
C ASP A 62 -16.66 10.05 -11.38
N ASN A 63 -17.47 9.02 -11.69
CA ASN A 63 -18.30 8.88 -12.89
C ASN A 63 -17.52 8.79 -14.23
N GLU A 64 -16.19 8.85 -14.23
CA GLU A 64 -15.36 8.57 -15.40
C GLU A 64 -15.28 7.06 -15.63
N LEU A 65 -15.60 6.58 -16.82
CA LEU A 65 -15.43 5.18 -17.23
C LEU A 65 -13.94 4.90 -17.46
N VAL A 66 -13.33 4.12 -16.56
CA VAL A 66 -11.87 3.86 -16.57
C VAL A 66 -11.53 2.45 -17.05
N ALA A 67 -12.46 1.50 -16.96
CA ALA A 67 -12.32 0.18 -17.58
C ALA A 67 -13.69 -0.27 -18.12
N ASP A 68 -13.71 -0.79 -19.35
CA ASP A 68 -14.90 -1.32 -20.02
C ASP A 68 -14.57 -2.61 -20.75
N GLN A 69 -15.17 -3.70 -20.28
CA GLN A 69 -15.17 -5.03 -20.89
C GLN A 69 -16.60 -5.59 -20.82
N TRP A 70 -17.57 -4.81 -21.33
CA TRP A 70 -19.01 -5.13 -21.23
C TRP A 70 -19.44 -6.07 -22.35
N GLU A 71 -18.83 -7.25 -22.37
CA GLU A 71 -19.04 -8.29 -23.38
C GLU A 71 -19.09 -9.67 -22.71
N ILE A 72 -19.88 -10.57 -23.31
CA ILE A 72 -19.92 -11.98 -22.95
C ILE A 72 -18.57 -12.64 -23.28
N GLY A 73 -18.07 -13.50 -22.40
CA GLY A 73 -16.85 -14.27 -22.65
C GLY A 73 -16.17 -14.75 -21.39
N SER A 74 -15.13 -15.53 -21.53
CA SER A 74 -14.32 -16.05 -20.43
C SER A 74 -13.65 -14.94 -19.63
N PHE A 75 -13.10 -15.29 -18.47
CA PHE A 75 -12.43 -14.34 -17.57
C PHE A 75 -11.39 -13.47 -18.28
N ARG A 76 -11.56 -12.17 -18.18
CA ARG A 76 -10.63 -11.15 -18.67
C ARG A 76 -10.24 -10.23 -17.53
N ASN A 77 -9.10 -9.59 -17.65
CA ASN A 77 -8.65 -8.56 -16.73
C ASN A 77 -8.14 -7.33 -17.46
N SER A 78 -8.28 -6.19 -16.82
CA SER A 78 -7.74 -4.90 -17.23
C SER A 78 -6.96 -4.28 -16.08
N SER A 79 -5.97 -3.48 -16.41
CA SER A 79 -5.24 -2.67 -15.44
C SER A 79 -5.30 -1.21 -15.86
N VAL A 80 -5.70 -0.34 -14.93
CA VAL A 80 -5.85 1.10 -15.14
C VAL A 80 -5.07 1.84 -14.09
N LYS A 81 -4.28 2.82 -14.50
CA LYS A 81 -3.53 3.69 -13.61
C LYS A 81 -4.25 5.04 -13.47
N LYS A 82 -4.35 5.52 -12.23
CA LYS A 82 -4.92 6.83 -11.91
C LYS A 82 -4.15 7.48 -10.77
N ARG A 83 -3.84 8.76 -10.93
CA ARG A 83 -3.25 9.54 -9.84
C ARG A 83 -4.34 9.96 -8.88
N LEU A 84 -4.14 9.65 -7.59
CA LEU A 84 -5.04 10.00 -6.50
C LEU A 84 -4.32 10.86 -5.46
N GLU A 85 -5.09 11.67 -4.72
CA GLU A 85 -4.60 12.57 -3.68
C GLU A 85 -4.93 12.03 -2.29
N ALA A 86 -3.95 12.04 -1.38
CA ALA A 86 -4.14 11.57 -0.01
C ALA A 86 -5.28 12.32 0.69
N GLY A 87 -6.17 11.56 1.34
CA GLY A 87 -7.30 12.08 2.10
C GLY A 87 -8.50 12.53 1.28
N LYS A 88 -8.38 12.65 -0.05
CA LYS A 88 -9.51 12.96 -0.93
C LYS A 88 -10.35 11.70 -1.15
N GLU A 89 -11.67 11.88 -1.20
CA GLU A 89 -12.62 10.83 -1.50
C GLU A 89 -12.89 10.76 -3.00
N TYR A 90 -12.97 9.55 -3.53
CA TYR A 90 -13.26 9.25 -4.92
C TYR A 90 -14.41 8.25 -4.99
N ASP A 91 -15.48 8.60 -5.71
CA ASP A 91 -16.61 7.72 -5.91
C ASP A 91 -16.21 6.53 -6.78
N ILE A 92 -16.53 5.32 -6.32
CA ILE A 92 -16.34 4.08 -7.08
C ILE A 92 -17.69 3.50 -7.43
N ARG A 93 -17.87 3.16 -8.71
CA ARG A 93 -18.96 2.35 -9.20
C ARG A 93 -18.41 1.23 -10.07
N PHE A 94 -18.56 -0.01 -9.62
CA PHE A 94 -18.16 -1.20 -10.34
C PHE A 94 -19.37 -2.00 -10.73
N GLU A 95 -19.52 -2.31 -12.00
CA GLU A 95 -20.64 -3.04 -12.58
C GLU A 95 -20.13 -4.35 -13.18
N TYR A 96 -20.89 -5.40 -12.99
CA TYR A 96 -20.60 -6.76 -13.47
C TYR A 96 -21.89 -7.39 -13.96
N PHE A 97 -21.81 -8.20 -15.01
CA PHE A 97 -22.91 -9.09 -15.39
C PHE A 97 -22.39 -10.49 -15.68
N GLN A 98 -23.27 -11.44 -15.48
CA GLN A 98 -23.09 -12.86 -15.74
C GLN A 98 -24.21 -13.33 -16.65
N GLU A 99 -23.90 -13.84 -17.82
CA GLU A 99 -24.85 -14.51 -18.71
C GLU A 99 -24.88 -16.00 -18.42
N GLY A 100 -23.72 -16.70 -18.46
CA GLY A 100 -23.67 -18.13 -18.24
C GLY A 100 -22.24 -18.70 -18.08
N GLY A 101 -22.15 -19.96 -17.69
CA GLY A 101 -20.88 -20.65 -17.53
C GLY A 101 -20.13 -20.33 -16.26
N GLY A 102 -18.85 -19.97 -16.39
CA GLY A 102 -18.02 -19.52 -15.26
C GLY A 102 -18.48 -18.16 -14.74
N ALA A 103 -18.28 -17.90 -13.44
CA ALA A 103 -18.65 -16.63 -12.83
C ALA A 103 -17.57 -16.20 -11.84
N ALA A 104 -16.84 -15.17 -12.17
CA ALA A 104 -15.80 -14.62 -11.33
C ALA A 104 -15.69 -13.11 -11.51
N VAL A 105 -15.41 -12.38 -10.43
CA VAL A 105 -15.23 -10.93 -10.48
C VAL A 105 -14.27 -10.46 -9.40
N ALA A 106 -13.37 -9.53 -9.74
CA ALA A 106 -12.42 -8.96 -8.80
C ALA A 106 -12.16 -7.49 -9.09
N LEU A 107 -11.98 -6.71 -8.02
CA LEU A 107 -11.45 -5.35 -8.06
C LEU A 107 -10.42 -5.20 -6.96
N ILE A 108 -9.19 -4.85 -7.35
CA ILE A 108 -8.08 -4.58 -6.46
C ILE A 108 -7.52 -3.21 -6.83
N TRP A 109 -7.16 -2.39 -5.86
CA TRP A 109 -6.43 -1.16 -6.09
C TRP A 109 -5.19 -1.10 -5.20
N GLU A 110 -4.10 -0.62 -5.75
CA GLU A 110 -2.80 -0.61 -5.09
C GLU A 110 -1.98 0.63 -5.46
N TYR A 111 -1.33 1.25 -4.47
CA TYR A 111 -0.35 2.29 -4.70
C TYR A 111 0.90 1.74 -5.40
N LYS A 112 1.33 2.36 -6.50
CA LYS A 112 2.48 1.92 -7.33
C LYS A 112 3.73 2.77 -7.16
N GLY A 113 3.69 3.80 -6.34
CA GLY A 113 4.90 4.55 -6.01
C GLY A 113 5.77 3.84 -4.98
N GLU A 114 6.94 4.39 -4.73
CA GLU A 114 7.78 3.92 -3.62
C GLU A 114 7.06 4.14 -2.29
N LYS A 115 6.82 3.06 -1.57
CA LYS A 115 6.31 3.15 -0.19
C LYS A 115 7.42 3.75 0.66
N ARG A 116 7.18 4.93 1.21
CA ARG A 116 8.12 5.51 2.17
C ARG A 116 8.23 4.60 3.39
N ASP A 117 9.44 4.51 3.92
CA ASP A 117 9.69 3.79 5.16
C ASP A 117 8.85 4.43 6.29
N PRO A 118 7.94 3.69 6.97
CA PRO A 118 7.10 4.25 8.03
C PRO A 118 7.91 4.82 9.21
N PHE A 119 9.13 4.36 9.41
CA PHE A 119 10.05 4.92 10.38
C PHE A 119 10.46 6.34 9.95
N VAL A 120 10.87 6.52 8.69
CA VAL A 120 11.25 7.82 8.13
C VAL A 120 10.07 8.80 8.12
N GLU A 121 8.86 8.33 7.81
CA GLU A 121 7.65 9.16 7.86
C GLU A 121 7.35 9.69 9.27
N ARG A 122 7.59 8.89 10.30
CA ARG A 122 7.45 9.35 11.69
C ARG A 122 8.48 10.41 12.04
N LEU A 123 9.73 10.24 11.60
CA LEU A 123 10.78 11.23 11.81
C LEU A 123 10.48 12.56 11.11
N ASP A 124 9.85 12.53 9.94
CA ASP A 124 9.45 13.73 9.20
C ASP A 124 8.42 14.61 9.93
N ARG A 125 7.76 14.11 10.97
CA ARG A 125 6.80 14.86 11.80
C ARG A 125 7.45 15.65 12.93
N ALA A 126 8.71 15.39 13.23
CA ALA A 126 9.46 16.10 14.27
C ALA A 126 10.08 17.38 13.70
N ASP A 127 10.47 18.30 14.55
CA ASP A 127 11.25 19.49 14.16
C ASP A 127 12.72 19.13 13.95
N MET A 128 13.24 18.19 14.76
CA MET A 128 14.61 17.68 14.74
C MET A 128 14.61 16.22 15.23
N VAL A 129 15.55 15.44 14.76
CA VAL A 129 15.78 14.05 15.17
C VAL A 129 17.08 13.96 15.96
N ILE A 130 17.04 13.39 17.16
CA ILE A 130 18.21 13.00 17.92
C ILE A 130 18.37 11.50 17.79
N ALA A 131 19.42 11.05 17.13
CA ALA A 131 19.74 9.64 16.92
C ALA A 131 20.83 9.21 17.93
N CYS A 132 20.45 8.39 18.90
CA CYS A 132 21.38 7.79 19.86
C CYS A 132 21.77 6.40 19.37
N PHE A 133 23.05 6.15 19.22
CA PHE A 133 23.59 4.88 18.71
C PHE A 133 25.02 4.66 19.21
N GLY A 134 25.55 3.47 19.05
CA GLY A 134 26.93 3.15 19.46
C GLY A 134 27.06 1.75 20.05
N HIS A 135 28.05 1.60 20.90
CA HIS A 135 28.35 0.32 21.55
C HIS A 135 27.74 0.25 22.94
N SER A 136 27.36 -0.95 23.35
CA SER A 136 26.87 -1.26 24.70
C SER A 136 27.80 -2.26 25.38
N SER A 137 27.54 -2.59 26.64
CA SER A 137 28.26 -3.66 27.38
C SER A 137 28.24 -5.02 26.69
N ASP A 138 27.26 -5.25 25.79
CA ASP A 138 27.17 -6.51 25.03
C ASP A 138 28.10 -6.52 23.80
N THR A 139 28.50 -5.34 23.33
CA THR A 139 29.33 -5.17 22.12
C THR A 139 30.71 -4.59 22.39
N GLU A 140 30.96 -4.14 23.60
CA GLU A 140 32.25 -3.55 24.04
C GLU A 140 32.54 -3.95 25.48
N GLY A 141 33.72 -4.46 25.76
CA GLY A 141 34.14 -4.87 27.09
C GLY A 141 35.68 -4.91 27.24
N GLU A 142 36.15 -4.87 28.48
CA GLU A 142 37.59 -5.01 28.77
C GLU A 142 38.12 -6.34 28.25
N GLY A 143 39.23 -6.29 27.49
CA GLY A 143 39.93 -7.48 26.98
C GLY A 143 39.26 -8.15 25.78
N ALA A 144 38.25 -7.51 25.18
CA ALA A 144 37.63 -7.98 23.94
C ALA A 144 37.92 -6.98 22.81
N ASP A 145 38.53 -7.45 21.73
CA ASP A 145 38.71 -6.67 20.52
C ASP A 145 37.37 -6.55 19.79
N ARG A 146 37.01 -5.33 19.42
CA ARG A 146 35.85 -5.04 18.54
C ARG A 146 36.31 -4.35 17.28
N THR A 147 35.48 -4.43 16.24
CA THR A 147 35.64 -3.61 15.03
C THR A 147 35.28 -2.15 15.34
N PHE A 148 35.77 -1.21 14.54
CA PHE A 148 35.37 0.20 14.63
C PHE A 148 33.97 0.47 14.03
N ALA A 149 33.39 -0.51 13.33
CA ALA A 149 32.06 -0.41 12.76
C ALA A 149 30.98 -0.40 13.86
N LEU A 150 29.92 0.36 13.64
CA LEU A 150 28.74 0.30 14.50
C LEU A 150 28.10 -1.10 14.48
N PRO A 151 27.44 -1.50 15.57
CA PRO A 151 26.56 -2.67 15.51
C PRO A 151 25.57 -2.57 14.35
N ASP A 152 25.27 -3.70 13.68
CA ASP A 152 24.42 -3.75 12.48
C ASP A 152 23.06 -3.08 12.65
N ALA A 153 22.43 -3.21 13.82
CA ALA A 153 21.16 -2.60 14.12
C ALA A 153 21.25 -1.07 14.11
N ASP A 154 22.29 -0.52 14.71
CA ASP A 154 22.53 0.92 14.80
C ASP A 154 22.95 1.51 13.46
N ALA A 155 23.80 0.83 12.72
CA ALA A 155 24.19 1.22 11.36
C ALA A 155 22.97 1.29 10.43
N LYS A 156 22.07 0.32 10.50
CA LYS A 156 20.80 0.32 9.76
C LYS A 156 19.87 1.43 10.22
N MET A 157 19.76 1.64 11.52
CA MET A 157 18.88 2.68 12.08
C MET A 157 19.34 4.08 11.66
N ILE A 158 20.62 4.43 11.81
CA ILE A 158 21.12 5.75 11.42
C ILE A 158 21.02 5.98 9.92
N THR A 159 21.34 4.98 9.09
CA THR A 159 21.19 5.06 7.63
C THR A 159 19.74 5.31 7.22
N ARG A 160 18.76 4.74 7.93
CA ARG A 160 17.33 5.01 7.70
C ARG A 160 16.95 6.40 8.19
N ALA A 161 17.42 6.82 9.37
CA ALA A 161 17.12 8.13 9.94
C ALA A 161 17.59 9.27 9.04
N LEU A 162 18.77 9.15 8.43
CA LEU A 162 19.31 10.14 7.50
C LEU A 162 18.50 10.33 6.21
N LYS A 163 17.53 9.47 5.91
CA LYS A 163 16.59 9.64 4.79
C LYS A 163 15.44 10.58 5.10
N CYS A 164 15.25 11.00 6.37
CA CYS A 164 14.22 11.96 6.73
C CYS A 164 14.58 13.38 6.24
N LYS A 165 13.57 14.23 6.14
CA LYS A 165 13.72 15.63 5.69
C LYS A 165 14.11 16.59 6.84
N ARG A 166 14.29 16.05 8.04
CA ARG A 166 14.58 16.83 9.25
C ARG A 166 16.06 16.85 9.57
N PRO A 167 16.55 17.87 10.27
CA PRO A 167 17.89 17.86 10.81
C PRO A 167 18.09 16.65 11.72
N VAL A 168 19.15 15.89 11.52
CA VAL A 168 19.52 14.76 12.38
C VAL A 168 20.78 15.10 13.14
N VAL A 169 20.75 14.99 14.46
CA VAL A 169 21.89 15.12 15.36
C VAL A 169 22.21 13.73 15.90
N GLY A 170 23.45 13.31 15.76
CA GLY A 170 23.94 12.05 16.30
C GLY A 170 24.45 12.20 17.73
N VAL A 171 24.15 11.21 18.59
CA VAL A 171 24.77 11.03 19.90
C VAL A 171 25.40 9.65 19.90
N VAL A 172 26.74 9.61 19.93
CA VAL A 172 27.49 8.35 19.87
C VAL A 172 27.95 7.95 21.27
N ASN A 173 27.56 6.75 21.69
CA ASN A 173 28.04 6.13 22.89
C ASN A 173 29.08 5.05 22.54
N ALA A 174 30.36 5.27 22.87
CA ALA A 174 31.42 4.32 22.62
C ALA A 174 32.59 4.58 23.56
N GLY A 175 33.23 3.53 24.07
CA GLY A 175 34.48 3.61 24.88
C GLY A 175 35.73 3.80 24.03
N GLY A 176 35.65 3.80 22.72
CA GLY A 176 36.78 3.93 21.82
C GLY A 176 36.34 4.45 20.42
N ASN A 177 37.27 4.32 19.46
CA ASN A 177 37.04 4.81 18.10
C ASN A 177 35.84 4.12 17.40
N VAL A 178 35.09 4.89 16.61
CA VAL A 178 33.96 4.42 15.77
C VAL A 178 34.22 4.88 14.35
N GLU A 179 33.95 4.01 13.39
CA GLU A 179 33.97 4.34 11.97
C GLU A 179 32.77 5.20 11.59
N MET A 180 32.99 6.42 11.08
CA MET A 180 31.94 7.45 10.91
C MET A 180 31.66 7.82 9.44
N GLN A 181 32.52 7.43 8.51
CA GLN A 181 32.49 7.91 7.10
C GLN A 181 31.18 7.65 6.39
N ALA A 182 30.45 6.59 6.76
CA ALA A 182 29.21 6.20 6.10
C ALA A 182 27.98 7.03 6.50
N TRP A 183 28.01 7.71 7.65
CA TRP A 183 26.83 8.37 8.22
C TRP A 183 27.07 9.78 8.76
N GLU A 184 28.28 10.10 9.20
CA GLU A 184 28.60 11.42 9.77
C GLU A 184 28.32 12.58 8.80
N PRO A 185 28.62 12.51 7.48
CA PRO A 185 28.35 13.62 6.57
C PRO A 185 26.88 14.00 6.46
N GLY A 186 25.96 13.08 6.82
CA GLY A 186 24.53 13.31 6.82
C GLY A 186 23.99 14.02 8.08
N LEU A 187 24.79 14.10 9.14
CA LEU A 187 24.39 14.71 10.41
C LEU A 187 24.54 16.24 10.37
N LYS A 188 23.69 16.92 11.15
CA LYS A 188 23.80 18.37 11.40
C LYS A 188 24.61 18.70 12.65
N GLY A 189 24.93 17.70 13.45
CA GLY A 189 25.76 17.76 14.63
C GLY A 189 26.02 16.36 15.17
N LEU A 190 27.13 16.22 15.89
CA LEU A 190 27.58 14.98 16.53
C LEU A 190 28.08 15.29 17.93
N LEU A 191 27.62 14.51 18.93
CA LEU A 191 28.01 14.56 20.33
C LEU A 191 28.54 13.22 20.80
#